data_1cad1d25f148d0385f9666e1be9733e9
#
_entry.id   1cad1d25f148d0385f9666e1be9733e9
#
_cell.length_a   1.000
_cell.length_b   1.000
_cell.length_c   1.000
_cell.angle_alpha   90.00
_cell.angle_beta   90.00
_cell.angle_gamma   90.00
#
_symmetry.space_group_name_H-M   'P 1'
#
loop_
_entity.id
_entity.type
_entity.pdbx_description
1 polymer ?
#
loop_
_entity_poly.entity_id
_entity_poly.type
_entity_poly.pdbx_seq_one_letter_code
_entity_poly.pdbx_strand_id
1 'polypeptide(L)'
;MTTRTLIPVEEYLTTVYRPDCDYVDGKVLERNLGERDHSYIQVALAAFFFARRKTWNLEVFTEQRVQVRQNRFRIPDVCVVLGGTKEKIFTAPPFLCVEILSPEDRMSRVQDRIDDYFAMGVPNVWVVDPARRCAYHATAAGDLHRVTGVLRTGDPALEVPLDEIFE
;
A
#
# COMPACT_ATOMS: atom_id res chain seq x y z
N MET A 1 -1.03 -7.54 -33.45
CA MET A 1 -1.66 -7.04 -32.19
C MET A 1 -1.93 -8.23 -31.30
N THR A 2 -1.19 -8.36 -30.23
CA THR A 2 -1.45 -9.45 -29.26
C THR A 2 -2.68 -9.04 -28.45
N THR A 3 -3.80 -9.66 -28.71
CA THR A 3 -5.02 -9.50 -27.91
C THR A 3 -4.71 -10.08 -26.52
N ARG A 4 -4.38 -9.24 -25.54
CA ARG A 4 -4.27 -9.71 -24.18
C ARG A 4 -5.65 -10.18 -23.73
N THR A 5 -5.79 -11.46 -23.53
CA THR A 5 -7.03 -12.05 -23.01
C THR A 5 -7.28 -11.48 -21.63
N LEU A 6 -8.47 -10.92 -21.41
CA LEU A 6 -8.88 -10.45 -20.09
C LEU A 6 -9.15 -11.68 -19.21
N ILE A 7 -8.68 -11.61 -17.98
CA ILE A 7 -8.83 -12.69 -16.98
C ILE A 7 -10.03 -12.36 -16.10
N PRO A 8 -10.97 -13.31 -15.87
CA PRO A 8 -12.06 -13.11 -14.91
C PRO A 8 -11.54 -12.92 -13.49
N VAL A 9 -12.29 -12.18 -12.66
CA VAL A 9 -11.95 -11.94 -11.24
C VAL A 9 -11.76 -13.25 -10.49
N GLU A 10 -12.63 -14.22 -10.71
CA GLU A 10 -12.58 -15.54 -10.08
C GLU A 10 -11.28 -16.28 -10.37
N GLU A 11 -10.78 -16.18 -11.60
CA GLU A 11 -9.51 -16.77 -11.99
C GLU A 11 -8.34 -16.07 -11.28
N TYR A 12 -8.36 -14.74 -11.22
CA TYR A 12 -7.35 -13.98 -10.45
C TYR A 12 -7.34 -14.37 -8.99
N LEU A 13 -8.50 -14.46 -8.34
CA LEU A 13 -8.61 -14.75 -6.92
C LEU A 13 -8.16 -16.17 -6.55
N THR A 14 -8.26 -17.11 -7.48
CA THR A 14 -7.89 -18.52 -7.27
C THR A 14 -6.50 -18.87 -7.81
N THR A 15 -5.84 -17.96 -8.50
CA THR A 15 -4.49 -18.14 -9.04
C THR A 15 -3.43 -17.59 -8.10
N VAL A 16 -2.34 -18.34 -7.91
CA VAL A 16 -1.16 -17.88 -7.17
C VAL A 16 -0.18 -17.26 -8.16
N TYR A 17 0.06 -15.96 -7.99
CA TYR A 17 1.05 -15.22 -8.77
C TYR A 17 2.35 -15.09 -7.97
N ARG A 18 3.49 -15.19 -8.65
CA ARG A 18 4.81 -14.99 -8.05
C ARG A 18 5.69 -14.19 -9.01
N PRO A 19 6.02 -12.92 -8.70
CA PRO A 19 5.56 -12.14 -7.53
C PRO A 19 4.05 -11.88 -7.55
N ASP A 20 3.52 -11.44 -6.42
CA ASP A 20 2.12 -11.02 -6.33
C ASP A 20 1.79 -9.95 -7.38
N CYS A 21 0.59 -10.00 -7.89
CA CYS A 21 0.14 -9.12 -8.97
C CYS A 21 -1.11 -8.33 -8.56
N ASP A 22 -1.16 -7.07 -8.98
CA ASP A 22 -2.38 -6.29 -8.97
C ASP A 22 -3.34 -6.81 -10.06
N TYR A 23 -4.62 -6.56 -9.88
CA TYR A 23 -5.64 -6.84 -10.90
C TYR A 23 -6.41 -5.57 -11.21
N VAL A 24 -6.43 -5.18 -12.47
CA VAL A 24 -7.06 -3.95 -12.93
C VAL A 24 -7.90 -4.24 -14.17
N ASP A 25 -9.21 -4.26 -14.01
CA ASP A 25 -10.19 -4.38 -15.10
C ASP A 25 -9.87 -5.55 -16.08
N GLY A 26 -9.62 -6.73 -15.52
CA GLY A 26 -9.31 -7.93 -16.30
C GLY A 26 -7.83 -8.12 -16.63
N LYS A 27 -6.95 -7.21 -16.22
CA LYS A 27 -5.51 -7.29 -16.47
C LYS A 27 -4.76 -7.61 -15.19
N VAL A 28 -3.89 -8.60 -15.25
CA VAL A 28 -2.93 -8.91 -14.17
C VAL A 28 -1.69 -8.08 -14.41
N LEU A 29 -1.32 -7.26 -13.42
CA LEU A 29 -0.17 -6.37 -13.46
C LEU A 29 0.88 -6.85 -12.49
N GLU A 30 2.06 -7.23 -13.02
CA GLU A 30 3.19 -7.62 -12.19
C GLU A 30 3.65 -6.45 -11.32
N ARG A 31 3.97 -6.75 -10.07
CA ARG A 31 4.61 -5.84 -9.14
C ARG A 31 6.12 -6.01 -9.23
N ASN A 32 6.85 -4.95 -8.92
CA ASN A 32 8.30 -5.00 -8.87
C ASN A 32 8.77 -5.94 -7.76
N LEU A 33 9.89 -6.62 -7.99
CA LEU A 33 10.55 -7.41 -6.96
C LEU A 33 11.11 -6.50 -5.87
N GLY A 34 10.95 -6.92 -4.61
CA GLY A 34 11.52 -6.20 -3.49
C GLY A 34 13.04 -6.32 -3.46
N GLU A 35 13.73 -5.19 -3.44
CA GLU A 35 15.15 -5.10 -3.15
C GLU A 35 15.40 -4.87 -1.64
N ARG A 36 16.67 -4.95 -1.21
CA ARG A 36 17.03 -4.81 0.20
C ARG A 36 16.39 -3.61 0.88
N ASP A 37 16.49 -2.43 0.28
CA ASP A 37 16.04 -1.20 0.91
C ASP A 37 14.51 -1.11 0.99
N HIS A 38 13.81 -1.58 -0.04
CA HIS A 38 12.36 -1.74 -0.03
C HIS A 38 11.92 -2.69 1.09
N SER A 39 12.52 -3.88 1.16
CA SER A 39 12.19 -4.90 2.15
C SER A 39 12.49 -4.43 3.58
N TYR A 40 13.59 -3.69 3.76
CA TYR A 40 13.94 -3.13 5.07
C TYR A 40 12.90 -2.12 5.57
N ILE A 41 12.49 -1.18 4.72
CA ILE A 41 11.45 -0.19 5.06
C ILE A 41 10.12 -0.87 5.37
N GLN A 42 9.75 -1.88 4.59
CA GLN A 42 8.51 -2.65 4.80
C GLN A 42 8.51 -3.30 6.19
N VAL A 43 9.60 -3.96 6.56
CA VAL A 43 9.75 -4.57 7.90
C VAL A 43 9.75 -3.51 8.99
N ALA A 44 10.47 -2.40 8.82
CA ALA A 44 10.55 -1.33 9.81
C ALA A 44 9.18 -0.71 10.10
N LEU A 45 8.41 -0.41 9.06
CA LEU A 45 7.03 0.10 9.20
C LEU A 45 6.11 -0.94 9.86
N ALA A 46 6.14 -2.17 9.38
CA ALA A 46 5.30 -3.24 9.94
C ALA A 46 5.62 -3.48 11.41
N ALA A 47 6.89 -3.55 11.78
CA ALA A 47 7.34 -3.74 13.16
C ALA A 47 6.93 -2.57 14.06
N PHE A 48 7.07 -1.34 13.57
CA PHE A 48 6.69 -0.13 14.31
C PHE A 48 5.21 -0.14 14.68
N PHE A 49 4.32 -0.42 13.73
CA PHE A 49 2.88 -0.52 13.98
C PHE A 49 2.53 -1.75 14.81
N PHE A 50 3.14 -2.89 14.53
CA PHE A 50 2.86 -4.13 15.23
C PHE A 50 3.20 -4.04 16.73
N ALA A 51 4.29 -3.38 17.08
CA ALA A 51 4.67 -3.13 18.48
C ALA A 51 3.62 -2.29 19.23
N ARG A 52 2.89 -1.43 18.52
CA ARG A 52 1.88 -0.51 19.08
C ARG A 52 0.44 -0.98 18.89
N ARG A 53 0.21 -2.13 18.28
CA ARG A 53 -1.12 -2.61 17.89
C ARG A 53 -2.14 -2.64 19.02
N LYS A 54 -1.72 -2.98 20.22
CA LYS A 54 -2.60 -3.01 21.40
C LYS A 54 -2.92 -1.62 21.91
N THR A 55 -1.92 -0.76 22.00
CA THR A 55 -2.06 0.61 22.50
C THR A 55 -2.89 1.47 21.54
N TRP A 56 -2.69 1.29 20.24
CA TRP A 56 -3.39 2.05 19.19
C TRP A 56 -4.63 1.34 18.65
N ASN A 57 -4.95 0.15 19.16
CA ASN A 57 -6.08 -0.66 18.72
C ASN A 57 -6.13 -0.82 17.19
N LEU A 58 -5.07 -1.35 16.63
CA LEU A 58 -4.93 -1.56 15.20
C LEU A 58 -4.35 -2.93 14.85
N GLU A 59 -4.50 -3.31 13.61
CA GLU A 59 -3.76 -4.40 12.97
C GLU A 59 -2.98 -3.86 11.78
N VAL A 60 -1.79 -4.42 11.55
CA VAL A 60 -0.92 -4.08 10.42
C VAL A 60 -0.70 -5.31 9.55
N PHE A 61 -0.71 -5.11 8.26
CA PHE A 61 -0.56 -6.16 7.25
C PHE A 61 0.46 -5.73 6.19
N THR A 62 1.17 -6.70 5.65
CA THR A 62 2.04 -6.53 4.48
C THR A 62 1.50 -7.34 3.32
N GLU A 63 1.66 -6.83 2.10
CA GLU A 63 1.26 -7.54 0.86
C GLU A 63 -0.21 -8.01 0.89
N GLN A 64 -1.09 -7.24 1.50
CA GLN A 64 -2.49 -7.59 1.67
C GLN A 64 -3.31 -7.19 0.46
N ARG A 65 -4.08 -8.11 -0.11
CA ARG A 65 -5.04 -7.80 -1.17
C ARG A 65 -6.19 -6.92 -0.68
N VAL A 66 -6.42 -5.83 -1.38
CA VAL A 66 -7.50 -4.87 -1.14
C VAL A 66 -8.32 -4.72 -2.40
N GLN A 67 -9.62 -5.00 -2.31
CA GLN A 67 -10.55 -4.80 -3.40
C GLN A 67 -10.98 -3.33 -3.43
N VAL A 68 -10.30 -2.53 -4.23
CA VAL A 68 -10.56 -1.09 -4.33
C VAL A 68 -11.80 -0.76 -5.16
N ARG A 69 -12.19 -1.65 -6.08
CA ARG A 69 -13.43 -1.63 -6.86
C ARG A 69 -13.84 -3.06 -7.21
N GLN A 70 -15.04 -3.25 -7.76
CA GLN A 70 -15.56 -4.55 -8.13
C GLN A 70 -14.58 -5.38 -8.99
N ASN A 71 -13.92 -4.77 -9.97
CA ASN A 71 -12.98 -5.42 -10.89
C ASN A 71 -11.55 -4.91 -10.71
N ARG A 72 -11.19 -4.48 -9.48
CA ARG A 72 -9.87 -3.90 -9.24
C ARG A 72 -9.36 -4.24 -7.85
N PHE A 73 -8.17 -4.84 -7.81
CA PHE A 73 -7.49 -5.26 -6.60
C PHE A 73 -6.09 -4.67 -6.58
N ARG A 74 -5.72 -4.08 -5.45
CA ARG A 74 -4.39 -3.55 -5.20
C ARG A 74 -3.77 -4.27 -4.00
N ILE A 75 -2.45 -4.23 -3.93
CA ILE A 75 -1.67 -4.86 -2.87
C ILE A 75 -0.73 -3.81 -2.30
N PRO A 76 -1.15 -2.99 -1.32
CA PRO A 76 -0.25 -2.05 -0.66
C PRO A 76 0.88 -2.80 0.04
N ASP A 77 2.08 -2.21 0.04
CA ASP A 77 3.24 -2.81 0.70
C ASP A 77 3.01 -2.97 2.21
N VAL A 78 2.39 -1.96 2.82
CA VAL A 78 1.93 -1.99 4.21
C VAL A 78 0.55 -1.36 4.29
N CYS A 79 -0.36 -1.94 5.06
CA CYS A 79 -1.62 -1.29 5.40
C CYS A 79 -2.00 -1.50 6.86
N VAL A 80 -2.77 -0.56 7.39
CA VAL A 80 -3.22 -0.55 8.78
C VAL A 80 -4.74 -0.49 8.81
N VAL A 81 -5.34 -1.32 9.65
CA VAL A 81 -6.78 -1.35 9.94
C VAL A 81 -7.00 -1.03 11.40
N LEU A 82 -7.85 -0.04 11.69
CA LEU A 82 -8.24 0.27 13.07
C LEU A 82 -9.24 -0.76 13.58
N GLY A 83 -9.09 -1.18 14.83
CA GLY A 83 -9.98 -2.15 15.47
C GLY A 83 -9.84 -3.59 14.96
N GLY A 84 -9.10 -3.78 13.88
CA GLY A 84 -8.89 -5.10 13.25
C GLY A 84 -9.97 -5.52 12.27
N THR A 85 -9.70 -6.63 11.57
CA THR A 85 -10.60 -7.22 10.58
C THR A 85 -10.43 -8.74 10.52
N LYS A 86 -11.47 -9.44 10.04
CA LYS A 86 -11.40 -10.87 9.74
C LYS A 86 -11.55 -11.18 8.26
N GLU A 87 -11.61 -10.15 7.42
CA GLU A 87 -11.67 -10.32 5.98
C GLU A 87 -10.37 -10.90 5.44
N LYS A 88 -10.45 -11.87 4.55
CA LYS A 88 -9.29 -12.46 3.87
C LYS A 88 -8.77 -11.54 2.75
N ILE A 89 -9.68 -10.90 2.06
CA ILE A 89 -9.42 -9.83 1.09
C ILE A 89 -10.21 -8.62 1.59
N PHE A 90 -9.53 -7.50 1.74
CA PHE A 90 -10.18 -6.33 2.33
C PHE A 90 -11.13 -5.69 1.32
N THR A 91 -12.39 -5.60 1.69
CA THR A 91 -13.44 -4.90 0.94
C THR A 91 -13.80 -3.57 1.58
N ALA A 92 -13.56 -3.42 2.89
CA ALA A 92 -13.63 -2.15 3.58
C ALA A 92 -12.28 -1.39 3.43
N PRO A 93 -12.29 -0.05 3.32
CA PRO A 93 -11.06 0.72 3.17
C PRO A 93 -10.19 0.59 4.43
N PRO A 94 -8.90 0.23 4.28
CA PRO A 94 -7.92 0.37 5.36
C PRO A 94 -7.83 1.84 5.84
N PHE A 95 -7.38 2.02 7.07
CA PHE A 95 -7.12 3.35 7.62
C PHE A 95 -5.90 4.03 6.99
N LEU A 96 -4.89 3.23 6.64
CA LEU A 96 -3.65 3.68 6.02
C LEU A 96 -3.20 2.65 4.98
N CYS A 97 -2.83 3.13 3.80
CA CYS A 97 -2.07 2.37 2.81
C CYS A 97 -0.71 3.03 2.59
N VAL A 98 0.33 2.23 2.50
CA VAL A 98 1.71 2.69 2.25
C VAL A 98 2.25 1.99 1.00
N GLU A 99 2.78 2.79 0.08
CA GLU A 99 3.55 2.34 -1.08
C GLU A 99 5.02 2.68 -0.85
N ILE A 100 5.89 1.69 -1.00
CA ILE A 100 7.33 1.85 -0.89
C ILE A 100 7.91 1.77 -2.31
N LEU A 101 8.56 2.85 -2.75
CA LEU A 101 9.09 2.92 -4.11
C LEU A 101 10.26 1.96 -4.30
N SER A 102 10.28 1.32 -5.46
CA SER A 102 11.44 0.61 -5.97
C SER A 102 12.06 1.38 -7.15
N PRO A 103 13.35 1.14 -7.50
CA PRO A 103 14.01 1.90 -8.58
C PRO A 103 13.30 1.81 -9.93
N GLU A 104 12.54 0.75 -10.14
CA GLU A 104 11.83 0.47 -11.40
C GLU A 104 10.41 1.05 -11.43
N ASP A 105 9.95 1.68 -10.34
CA ASP A 105 8.59 2.22 -10.27
C ASP A 105 8.43 3.41 -11.23
N ARG A 106 7.36 3.35 -12.01
CA ARG A 106 6.89 4.48 -12.80
C ARG A 106 5.89 5.28 -11.96
N MET A 107 6.12 6.57 -11.83
CA MET A 107 5.25 7.45 -11.03
C MET A 107 3.78 7.42 -11.48
N SER A 108 3.51 7.21 -12.77
CA SER A 108 2.14 7.04 -13.26
C SER A 108 1.44 5.83 -12.64
N ARG A 109 2.14 4.70 -12.49
CA ARG A 109 1.59 3.50 -11.86
C ARG A 109 1.39 3.67 -10.35
N VAL A 110 2.31 4.37 -9.70
CA VAL A 110 2.18 4.72 -8.28
C VAL A 110 0.96 5.60 -8.07
N GLN A 111 0.79 6.61 -8.93
CA GLN A 111 -0.37 7.51 -8.88
C GLN A 111 -1.69 6.77 -9.09
N ASP A 112 -1.75 5.83 -10.04
CA ASP A 112 -2.95 5.00 -10.26
C ASP A 112 -3.34 4.22 -9.00
N ARG A 113 -2.36 3.66 -8.26
CA ARG A 113 -2.64 2.97 -7.00
C ARG A 113 -3.15 3.93 -5.93
N ILE A 114 -2.52 5.08 -5.78
CA ILE A 114 -2.94 6.13 -4.83
C ILE A 114 -4.38 6.57 -5.12
N ASP A 115 -4.70 6.84 -6.37
CA ASP A 115 -6.04 7.25 -6.81
C ASP A 115 -7.09 6.18 -6.47
N ASP A 116 -6.76 4.91 -6.68
CA ASP A 116 -7.63 3.79 -6.32
C ASP A 116 -7.89 3.72 -4.81
N TYR A 117 -6.86 3.95 -3.98
CA TYR A 117 -7.03 3.96 -2.51
C TYR A 117 -7.95 5.09 -2.06
N PHE A 118 -7.74 6.30 -2.54
CA PHE A 118 -8.62 7.42 -2.19
C PHE A 118 -10.05 7.25 -2.71
N ALA A 119 -10.20 6.72 -3.92
CA ALA A 119 -11.53 6.43 -4.49
C ALA A 119 -12.30 5.37 -3.69
N MET A 120 -11.60 4.43 -3.06
CA MET A 120 -12.18 3.45 -2.14
C MET A 120 -12.62 4.08 -0.82
N GLY A 121 -12.00 5.18 -0.41
CA GLY A 121 -12.24 5.84 0.87
C GLY A 121 -11.13 5.64 1.91
N VAL A 122 -9.93 5.20 1.50
CA VAL A 122 -8.77 5.16 2.38
C VAL A 122 -8.41 6.60 2.79
N PRO A 123 -8.39 6.92 4.10
CA PRO A 123 -8.19 8.30 4.53
C PRO A 123 -6.73 8.75 4.49
N ASN A 124 -5.78 7.82 4.62
CA ASN A 124 -4.36 8.14 4.67
C ASN A 124 -3.58 7.26 3.69
N VAL A 125 -2.79 7.88 2.82
CA VAL A 125 -1.89 7.19 1.89
C VAL A 125 -0.51 7.82 2.00
N TRP A 126 0.50 6.99 2.26
CA TRP A 126 1.89 7.39 2.32
C TRP A 126 2.69 6.77 1.18
N VAL A 127 3.67 7.51 0.70
CA VAL A 127 4.68 7.03 -0.24
C VAL A 127 6.04 7.19 0.40
N VAL A 128 6.82 6.11 0.44
CA VAL A 128 8.16 6.11 1.01
C VAL A 128 9.17 5.84 -0.10
N ASP A 129 10.19 6.69 -0.20
CA ASP A 129 11.27 6.57 -1.18
C ASP A 129 12.57 6.17 -0.46
N PRO A 130 12.94 4.87 -0.51
CA PRO A 130 14.16 4.40 0.15
C PRO A 130 15.44 5.02 -0.44
N ALA A 131 15.48 5.21 -1.75
CA ALA A 131 16.67 5.72 -2.45
C ALA A 131 16.99 7.17 -2.04
N ARG A 132 15.96 7.98 -1.87
CA ARG A 132 16.08 9.39 -1.43
C ARG A 132 15.97 9.57 0.07
N ARG A 133 15.69 8.50 0.81
CA ARG A 133 15.48 8.50 2.28
C ARG A 133 14.46 9.55 2.72
N CYS A 134 13.33 9.57 2.04
CA CYS A 134 12.24 10.51 2.30
C CYS A 134 10.87 9.86 2.14
N ALA A 135 9.86 10.53 2.65
CA ALA A 135 8.48 10.08 2.59
C ALA A 135 7.53 11.23 2.27
N TYR A 136 6.35 10.86 1.80
CA TYR A 136 5.33 11.81 1.35
C TYR A 136 3.97 11.42 1.89
N HIS A 137 3.16 12.44 2.22
CA HIS A 137 1.71 12.29 2.28
C HIS A 137 1.13 12.48 0.88
N ALA A 138 0.37 11.52 0.41
CA ALA A 138 -0.41 11.68 -0.81
C ALA A 138 -1.74 12.37 -0.50
N THR A 139 -2.28 13.08 -1.48
CA THR A 139 -3.60 13.72 -1.39
C THR A 139 -4.53 13.16 -2.46
N ALA A 140 -5.83 13.26 -2.23
CA ALA A 140 -6.85 12.88 -3.21
C ALA A 140 -6.82 13.75 -4.48
N ALA A 141 -6.22 14.93 -4.41
CA ALA A 141 -6.01 15.81 -5.56
C ALA A 141 -4.83 15.39 -6.45
N GLY A 142 -4.06 14.37 -6.03
CA GLY A 142 -2.94 13.84 -6.80
C GLY A 142 -1.57 14.40 -6.42
N ASP A 143 -1.48 15.17 -5.35
CA ASP A 143 -0.23 15.76 -4.88
C ASP A 143 0.51 14.84 -3.90
N LEU A 144 1.84 14.93 -3.90
CA LEU A 144 2.72 14.32 -2.92
C LEU A 144 3.40 15.42 -2.10
N HIS A 145 3.07 15.50 -0.82
CA HIS A 145 3.69 16.47 0.10
C HIS A 145 4.82 15.80 0.88
N ARG A 146 6.05 16.24 0.64
CA ARG A 146 7.21 15.72 1.34
C ARG A 146 7.09 15.99 2.83
N VAL A 147 7.35 14.95 3.63
CA VAL A 147 7.29 14.99 5.08
C VAL A 147 8.68 15.33 5.65
N THR A 148 8.70 16.15 6.69
CA THR A 148 9.90 16.43 7.45
C THR A 148 9.77 15.81 8.84
N GLY A 149 10.67 14.89 9.18
CA GLY A 149 10.84 14.32 10.52
C GLY A 149 9.84 13.22 10.89
N VAL A 150 8.53 13.45 10.74
CA VAL A 150 7.50 12.52 11.25
C VAL A 150 6.37 12.36 10.23
N LEU A 151 6.07 11.12 9.87
CA LEU A 151 4.84 10.76 9.16
C LEU A 151 3.66 10.79 10.14
N ARG A 152 2.56 11.42 9.75
CA ARG A 152 1.34 11.49 10.55
C ARG A 152 0.12 11.06 9.76
N THR A 153 -0.81 10.41 10.46
CA THR A 153 -2.16 10.19 9.93
C THR A 153 -3.11 11.30 10.40
N GLY A 154 -4.28 11.39 9.75
CA GLY A 154 -5.42 12.11 10.30
C GLY A 154 -6.02 11.39 11.50
N ASP A 155 -7.22 11.76 11.93
CA ASP A 155 -7.87 11.23 13.13
C ASP A 155 -8.15 9.71 13.06
N PRO A 156 -7.60 8.91 14.00
CA PRO A 156 -6.65 9.27 15.04
C PRO A 156 -5.26 9.60 14.47
N ALA A 157 -4.56 10.56 15.10
CA ALA A 157 -3.22 10.93 14.70
C ALA A 157 -2.20 9.88 15.19
N LEU A 158 -1.72 9.06 14.27
CA LEU A 158 -0.62 8.13 14.50
C LEU A 158 0.67 8.74 13.95
N GLU A 159 1.74 8.67 14.71
CA GLU A 159 3.01 9.31 14.36
C GLU A 159 4.11 8.27 14.20
N VAL A 160 4.80 8.31 13.06
CA VAL A 160 5.97 7.47 12.75
C VAL A 160 7.16 8.38 12.46
N PRO A 161 8.13 8.50 13.37
CA PRO A 161 9.35 9.22 13.09
C PRO A 161 10.12 8.59 11.92
N LEU A 162 10.65 9.41 11.02
CA LEU A 162 11.38 8.91 9.84
C LEU A 162 12.68 8.19 10.21
N ASP A 163 13.30 8.54 11.33
CA ASP A 163 14.50 7.86 11.84
C ASP A 163 14.23 6.44 12.40
N GLU A 164 12.97 6.09 12.62
CA GLU A 164 12.56 4.72 12.97
C GLU A 164 12.49 3.78 11.75
N ILE A 165 12.41 4.33 10.56
CA ILE A 165 12.28 3.55 9.31
C ILE A 165 13.47 3.70 8.38
N PHE A 166 14.30 4.72 8.56
CA PHE A 166 15.56 4.91 7.84
C PHE A 166 16.74 4.73 8.81
N GLU A 167 17.73 3.91 8.42
CA GLU A 167 19.00 3.77 9.15
C GLU A 167 19.88 5.01 9.07
#